data_587e151bd242b72d4c81b01bf1d0d62e
#
_entry.id   587e151bd242b72d4c81b01bf1d0d62e
#
_cell.length_a   1.000
_cell.length_b   1.000
_cell.length_c   1.000
_cell.angle_alpha   90.00
_cell.angle_beta   90.00
_cell.angle_gamma   90.00
#
_symmetry.space_group_name_H-M   'P 1'
#
loop_
_entity.id
_entity.type
_entity.pdbx_description
1 polymer ?
#
loop_
_entity_poly.entity_id
_entity_poly.type
_entity_poly.pdbx_seq_one_letter_code
_entity_poly.pdbx_strand_id
1 'polypeptide(L)'
;GVPIYDDSVPAIEWEDIVQQDAATYSSNGIATCSVTYNGFDVSFHQGTVDWDAVKNSGIDFVMIRCGIGSEYDGVGENKQDDAQWYRNVSECERLGIPYGVYLYSYAENTDMAASEARHTLSLLSGHNPTLPVFLDIEHTRDGNPIASNSTYGDIAQTWCNMVSNAGYRVGIYSYYYFFQNYLTDSRFSNSGWYKWMADYRSGVSHDGSSCNMWQYSNKGTVPGVNANVDLNYWFGEYPGNSGGNNNNYTGWRSENGRDYWYENGVKQGTTGRGKEIYDSGSNAWYWLDANQG
;
A
#
# COMPACT_ATOMS: atom_id res chain seq x y z
N GLY A 1 11.80 20.46 0.56
CA GLY A 1 13.16 19.97 0.72
C GLY A 1 13.23 18.54 0.24
N VAL A 2 14.23 18.22 -0.56
CA VAL A 2 14.60 16.84 -0.87
C VAL A 2 14.63 16.08 0.47
N PRO A 3 14.16 14.81 0.56
CA PRO A 3 14.40 13.99 1.73
C PRO A 3 15.86 14.14 2.11
N ILE A 4 16.15 14.52 3.35
CA ILE A 4 17.54 14.64 3.80
C ILE A 4 18.02 13.21 3.93
N TYR A 5 18.61 12.69 2.87
CA TYR A 5 19.37 11.46 2.93
C TYR A 5 20.59 11.76 3.80
N ASP A 6 20.59 11.22 5.00
CA ASP A 6 21.76 11.28 5.86
C ASP A 6 22.76 10.23 5.38
N ASP A 7 23.66 10.64 4.49
CA ASP A 7 24.71 9.78 3.96
C ASP A 7 25.69 9.26 5.04
N SER A 8 25.61 9.82 6.26
CA SER A 8 26.41 9.36 7.41
C SER A 8 25.85 8.10 8.08
N VAL A 9 24.55 7.76 7.82
CA VAL A 9 23.96 6.52 8.34
C VAL A 9 24.57 5.33 7.62
N PRO A 10 25.20 4.38 8.32
CA PRO A 10 25.79 3.21 7.69
C PRO A 10 24.73 2.31 7.06
N ALA A 11 25.11 1.55 6.04
CA ALA A 11 24.27 0.48 5.51
C ALA A 11 23.96 -0.55 6.61
N ILE A 12 22.76 -1.11 6.57
CA ILE A 12 22.31 -2.14 7.51
C ILE A 12 22.28 -3.47 6.77
N GLU A 13 23.06 -4.43 7.24
CA GLU A 13 23.06 -5.77 6.68
C GLU A 13 21.92 -6.61 7.29
N TRP A 14 21.39 -7.53 6.51
CA TRP A 14 20.26 -8.38 6.93
C TRP A 14 20.56 -9.18 8.20
N GLU A 15 21.78 -9.69 8.32
CA GLU A 15 22.23 -10.47 9.47
C GLU A 15 22.17 -9.70 10.79
N ASP A 16 22.31 -8.37 10.74
CA ASP A 16 22.20 -7.50 11.93
C ASP A 16 20.74 -7.32 12.38
N ILE A 17 19.79 -7.47 11.47
CA ILE A 17 18.35 -7.30 11.73
C ILE A 17 17.78 -8.54 12.40
N VAL A 18 18.12 -9.73 11.92
CA VAL A 18 17.58 -11.02 12.42
C VAL A 18 17.99 -11.28 13.89
N GLN A 19 19.03 -10.61 14.39
CA GLN A 19 19.47 -10.74 15.79
C GLN A 19 18.69 -9.82 16.76
N GLN A 20 17.85 -8.91 16.31
CA GLN A 20 17.14 -7.95 17.17
C GLN A 20 15.79 -8.42 17.72
N ASP A 21 15.37 -9.64 17.44
CA ASP A 21 14.14 -10.25 18.01
C ASP A 21 14.24 -10.60 19.51
N ALA A 22 15.05 -9.87 20.27
CA ALA A 22 15.12 -10.01 21.71
C ALA A 22 13.99 -9.21 22.37
N ALA A 23 13.06 -9.94 23.00
CA ALA A 23 11.98 -9.40 23.80
C ALA A 23 12.45 -8.27 24.76
N THR A 24 11.95 -7.05 24.57
CA THR A 24 12.13 -5.97 25.53
C THR A 24 11.19 -6.19 26.70
N TYR A 25 11.73 -6.45 27.87
CA TYR A 25 10.97 -6.53 29.13
C TYR A 25 10.72 -5.12 29.68
N SER A 26 9.46 -4.80 29.96
CA SER A 26 9.15 -3.59 30.74
C SER A 26 9.63 -3.76 32.18
N SER A 27 9.93 -2.64 32.86
CA SER A 27 10.38 -2.61 34.27
C SER A 27 9.39 -3.22 35.28
N ASN A 28 8.20 -3.60 34.86
CA ASN A 28 7.15 -4.20 35.69
C ASN A 28 6.90 -5.71 35.43
N GLY A 29 7.79 -6.38 34.68
CA GLY A 29 7.72 -7.83 34.52
C GLY A 29 6.53 -8.35 33.69
N ILE A 30 5.73 -7.47 33.08
CA ILE A 30 4.69 -7.85 32.14
C ILE A 30 5.30 -7.71 30.75
N ALA A 31 5.56 -8.83 30.08
CA ALA A 31 5.97 -8.85 28.69
C ALA A 31 4.79 -8.35 27.83
N THR A 32 4.78 -7.08 27.49
CA THR A 32 4.00 -6.61 26.37
C THR A 32 4.81 -6.96 25.11
N CYS A 33 4.62 -8.14 24.60
CA CYS A 33 5.16 -8.54 23.30
C CYS A 33 4.36 -7.75 22.26
N SER A 34 4.83 -6.58 21.90
CA SER A 34 4.41 -5.95 20.66
C SER A 34 5.10 -6.74 19.55
N VAL A 35 4.32 -7.56 18.84
CA VAL A 35 4.84 -8.28 17.69
C VAL A 35 5.37 -7.25 16.69
N THR A 36 6.61 -7.43 16.25
CA THR A 36 7.24 -6.59 15.25
C THR A 36 7.72 -7.51 14.12
N TYR A 37 7.36 -7.16 12.90
CA TYR A 37 7.73 -7.90 11.71
C TYR A 37 8.74 -7.10 10.87
N ASN A 38 9.73 -7.80 10.31
CA ASN A 38 10.76 -7.21 9.46
C ASN A 38 10.40 -7.35 7.99
N GLY A 39 10.45 -6.25 7.27
CA GLY A 39 10.13 -6.22 5.84
C GLY A 39 11.01 -5.26 5.06
N PHE A 40 10.83 -5.27 3.76
CA PHE A 40 11.42 -4.29 2.86
C PHE A 40 10.43 -3.90 1.77
N ASP A 41 10.73 -2.83 1.05
CA ASP A 41 9.92 -2.48 -0.10
C ASP A 41 10.70 -2.54 -1.40
N VAL A 42 9.96 -2.82 -2.48
CA VAL A 42 10.50 -3.00 -3.83
C VAL A 42 9.68 -2.28 -4.87
N SER A 43 10.38 -1.88 -5.92
CA SER A 43 9.83 -1.37 -7.16
C SER A 43 10.68 -1.86 -8.34
N PHE A 44 10.48 -1.29 -9.53
CA PHE A 44 11.34 -1.59 -10.68
C PHE A 44 12.83 -1.24 -10.44
N HIS A 45 13.12 -0.36 -9.48
CA HIS A 45 14.49 0.06 -9.15
C HIS A 45 15.36 -1.10 -8.67
N GLN A 46 14.79 -2.09 -8.01
CA GLN A 46 15.51 -3.28 -7.55
C GLN A 46 15.74 -4.31 -8.67
N GLY A 47 15.19 -4.08 -9.85
CA GLY A 47 15.33 -4.99 -11.00
C GLY A 47 14.70 -6.36 -10.74
N THR A 48 15.36 -7.40 -11.23
CA THR A 48 14.86 -8.78 -11.07
C THR A 48 15.31 -9.36 -9.73
N VAL A 49 14.36 -9.63 -8.86
CA VAL A 49 14.58 -10.21 -7.53
C VAL A 49 14.58 -11.75 -7.61
N ASP A 50 15.49 -12.40 -6.90
CA ASP A 50 15.44 -13.84 -6.61
C ASP A 50 14.53 -14.08 -5.40
N TRP A 51 13.26 -14.32 -5.65
CA TRP A 51 12.25 -14.46 -4.61
C TRP A 51 12.39 -15.73 -3.78
N ASP A 52 13.00 -16.79 -4.32
CA ASP A 52 13.29 -17.99 -3.53
C ASP A 52 14.40 -17.70 -2.48
N ALA A 53 15.40 -16.91 -2.83
CA ALA A 53 16.40 -16.43 -1.86
C ALA A 53 15.78 -15.49 -0.82
N VAL A 54 14.88 -14.57 -1.23
CA VAL A 54 14.13 -13.71 -0.30
C VAL A 54 13.32 -14.53 0.68
N LYS A 55 12.57 -15.55 0.21
CA LYS A 55 11.79 -16.43 1.09
C LYS A 55 12.67 -17.15 2.11
N ASN A 56 13.83 -17.60 1.69
CA ASN A 56 14.78 -18.33 2.55
C ASN A 56 15.55 -17.40 3.52
N SER A 57 15.53 -16.10 3.32
CA SER A 57 16.17 -15.14 4.22
C SER A 57 15.46 -14.96 5.57
N GLY A 58 14.20 -15.41 5.66
CA GLY A 58 13.38 -15.24 6.86
C GLY A 58 12.68 -13.87 6.93
N ILE A 59 12.55 -13.15 5.80
CA ILE A 59 11.76 -11.92 5.74
C ILE A 59 10.29 -12.19 6.10
N ASP A 60 9.68 -11.30 6.86
CA ASP A 60 8.30 -11.46 7.29
C ASP A 60 7.31 -10.92 6.27
N PHE A 61 7.62 -9.80 5.59
CA PHE A 61 6.75 -9.20 4.59
C PHE A 61 7.50 -8.36 3.56
N VAL A 62 6.79 -8.01 2.49
CA VAL A 62 7.29 -7.11 1.43
C VAL A 62 6.22 -6.09 1.07
N MET A 63 6.62 -4.84 0.84
CA MET A 63 5.78 -3.83 0.22
C MET A 63 6.13 -3.70 -1.26
N ILE A 64 5.14 -3.80 -2.15
CA ILE A 64 5.38 -3.84 -3.59
C ILE A 64 4.75 -2.61 -4.24
N ARG A 65 5.54 -1.84 -4.99
CA ARG A 65 4.97 -0.76 -5.79
C ARG A 65 4.17 -1.35 -6.95
N CYS A 66 2.90 -0.98 -7.04
CA CYS A 66 2.08 -1.42 -8.18
C CYS A 66 2.22 -0.48 -9.37
N GLY A 67 2.35 0.81 -9.13
CA GLY A 67 2.42 1.80 -10.19
C GLY A 67 2.71 3.20 -9.69
N ILE A 68 2.62 4.16 -10.60
CA ILE A 68 2.87 5.57 -10.39
C ILE A 68 1.71 6.36 -11.00
N GLY A 69 1.06 7.23 -10.24
CA GLY A 69 0.01 8.08 -10.78
C GLY A 69 -1.18 7.31 -11.38
N SER A 70 -1.83 7.88 -12.37
CA SER A 70 -2.99 7.30 -13.03
C SER A 70 -2.60 6.43 -14.22
N GLU A 71 -3.49 5.52 -14.63
CA GLU A 71 -3.32 4.67 -15.82
C GLU A 71 -3.14 5.49 -17.12
N TYR A 72 -3.65 6.71 -17.12
CA TYR A 72 -3.59 7.63 -18.25
C TYR A 72 -3.07 9.01 -17.82
N ASP A 73 -1.89 9.39 -18.29
CA ASP A 73 -1.26 10.67 -18.02
C ASP A 73 -1.62 11.80 -19.01
N GLY A 74 -2.48 11.51 -19.98
CA GLY A 74 -2.91 12.46 -21.01
C GLY A 74 -1.90 12.65 -22.14
N VAL A 75 -0.78 11.97 -22.15
CA VAL A 75 0.32 12.17 -23.12
C VAL A 75 0.63 10.94 -23.98
N GLY A 76 -0.04 9.81 -23.75
CA GLY A 76 0.19 8.60 -24.55
C GLY A 76 -0.21 7.30 -23.86
N GLU A 77 0.08 6.19 -24.51
CA GLU A 77 -0.26 4.83 -24.07
C GLU A 77 0.67 4.30 -22.95
N ASN A 78 1.38 5.17 -22.23
CA ASN A 78 2.28 4.74 -21.17
C ASN A 78 1.45 4.36 -19.95
N LYS A 79 1.22 3.08 -19.84
CA LYS A 79 0.77 2.49 -18.57
C LYS A 79 1.80 2.84 -17.52
N GLN A 80 1.34 3.46 -16.46
CA GLN A 80 2.19 3.81 -15.32
C GLN A 80 2.31 2.65 -14.33
N ASP A 81 2.10 1.44 -14.78
CA ASP A 81 2.35 0.23 -14.01
C ASP A 81 3.85 0.15 -13.66
N ASP A 82 4.16 -0.29 -12.46
CA ASP A 82 5.56 -0.60 -12.16
C ASP A 82 6.03 -1.79 -13.00
N ALA A 83 7.17 -1.67 -13.67
CA ALA A 83 7.65 -2.66 -14.63
C ALA A 83 7.90 -4.05 -14.00
N GLN A 84 8.05 -4.13 -12.68
CA GLN A 84 8.23 -5.39 -11.94
C GLN A 84 6.96 -5.83 -11.19
N TRP A 85 5.87 -5.06 -11.24
CA TRP A 85 4.66 -5.33 -10.48
C TRP A 85 4.16 -6.77 -10.62
N TYR A 86 3.84 -7.16 -11.85
CA TYR A 86 3.22 -8.47 -12.11
C TYR A 86 4.12 -9.63 -11.71
N ARG A 87 5.43 -9.48 -11.89
CA ARG A 87 6.39 -10.47 -11.46
C ARG A 87 6.48 -10.54 -9.95
N ASN A 88 6.65 -9.41 -9.29
CA ASN A 88 6.84 -9.34 -7.84
C ASN A 88 5.62 -9.87 -7.08
N VAL A 89 4.41 -9.46 -7.47
CA VAL A 89 3.18 -9.92 -6.82
C VAL A 89 2.97 -11.42 -7.01
N SER A 90 3.16 -11.92 -8.25
CA SER A 90 3.00 -13.35 -8.55
C SER A 90 3.96 -14.23 -7.78
N GLU A 91 5.20 -13.80 -7.62
CA GLU A 91 6.22 -14.54 -6.87
C GLU A 91 5.93 -14.52 -5.35
N CYS A 92 5.51 -13.38 -4.79
CA CYS A 92 5.08 -13.34 -3.40
C CYS A 92 3.91 -14.30 -3.13
N GLU A 93 2.91 -14.32 -4.03
CA GLU A 93 1.78 -15.25 -3.94
C GLU A 93 2.20 -16.70 -4.10
N ARG A 94 3.06 -17.01 -5.07
CA ARG A 94 3.60 -18.36 -5.29
C ARG A 94 4.30 -18.93 -4.06
N LEU A 95 5.07 -18.08 -3.37
CA LEU A 95 5.89 -18.47 -2.22
C LEU A 95 5.17 -18.29 -0.87
N GLY A 96 3.97 -17.70 -0.87
CA GLY A 96 3.27 -17.37 0.37
C GLY A 96 4.03 -16.37 1.22
N ILE A 97 4.67 -15.38 0.60
CA ILE A 97 5.28 -14.23 1.28
C ILE A 97 4.19 -13.22 1.55
N PRO A 98 3.93 -12.83 2.82
CA PRO A 98 3.00 -11.75 3.14
C PRO A 98 3.43 -10.46 2.43
N TYR A 99 2.49 -9.78 1.77
CA TYR A 99 2.81 -8.54 1.07
C TYR A 99 1.73 -7.48 1.25
N GLY A 100 2.15 -6.22 1.11
CA GLY A 100 1.30 -5.06 0.91
C GLY A 100 1.64 -4.39 -0.41
N VAL A 101 0.88 -3.35 -0.75
CA VAL A 101 1.01 -2.67 -2.04
C VAL A 101 1.07 -1.16 -1.84
N TYR A 102 1.78 -0.44 -2.70
CA TYR A 102 1.71 1.00 -2.72
C TYR A 102 1.69 1.57 -4.14
N LEU A 103 1.03 2.71 -4.28
CA LEU A 103 1.03 3.54 -5.49
C LEU A 103 1.71 4.87 -5.19
N TYR A 104 2.70 5.25 -5.97
CA TYR A 104 3.32 6.58 -5.90
C TYR A 104 2.40 7.61 -6.53
N SER A 105 1.96 8.60 -5.74
CA SER A 105 0.95 9.58 -6.16
C SER A 105 1.56 10.85 -6.76
N TYR A 106 0.95 11.31 -7.85
CA TYR A 106 1.16 12.65 -8.44
C TYR A 106 -0.08 13.53 -8.30
N ALA A 107 -1.10 13.11 -7.55
CA ALA A 107 -2.37 13.81 -7.49
C ALA A 107 -2.24 15.21 -6.88
N GLU A 108 -2.73 16.21 -7.60
CA GLU A 108 -2.83 17.60 -7.17
C GLU A 108 -4.28 17.99 -6.78
N ASN A 109 -5.24 17.10 -7.06
CA ASN A 109 -6.66 17.29 -6.82
C ASN A 109 -7.41 15.94 -6.71
N THR A 110 -8.69 15.99 -6.40
CA THR A 110 -9.54 14.81 -6.21
C THR A 110 -9.80 14.01 -7.49
N ASP A 111 -9.84 14.67 -8.65
CA ASP A 111 -10.07 13.97 -9.93
C ASP A 111 -8.85 13.09 -10.28
N MET A 112 -7.65 13.61 -10.05
CA MET A 112 -6.42 12.84 -10.19
C MET A 112 -6.37 11.70 -9.16
N ALA A 113 -6.70 11.97 -7.91
CA ALA A 113 -6.76 10.94 -6.87
C ALA A 113 -7.75 9.81 -7.21
N ALA A 114 -8.91 10.15 -7.75
CA ALA A 114 -9.89 9.16 -8.22
C ALA A 114 -9.37 8.34 -9.41
N SER A 115 -8.62 8.96 -10.31
CA SER A 115 -7.96 8.26 -11.42
C SER A 115 -6.86 7.30 -10.91
N GLU A 116 -6.04 7.75 -9.97
CA GLU A 116 -5.03 6.91 -9.31
C GLU A 116 -5.65 5.74 -8.53
N ALA A 117 -6.79 5.96 -7.88
CA ALA A 117 -7.53 4.89 -7.22
C ALA A 117 -8.02 3.82 -8.21
N ARG A 118 -8.56 4.22 -9.37
CA ARG A 118 -8.95 3.27 -10.43
C ARG A 118 -7.74 2.49 -10.95
N HIS A 119 -6.61 3.15 -11.17
CA HIS A 119 -5.36 2.50 -11.57
C HIS A 119 -4.93 1.46 -10.53
N THR A 120 -4.87 1.84 -9.25
CA THR A 120 -4.57 0.91 -8.15
C THR A 120 -5.50 -0.29 -8.16
N LEU A 121 -6.81 -0.08 -8.29
CA LEU A 121 -7.80 -1.15 -8.27
C LEU A 121 -7.69 -2.07 -9.50
N SER A 122 -7.34 -1.54 -10.66
CA SER A 122 -7.10 -2.34 -11.85
C SER A 122 -5.90 -3.27 -11.66
N LEU A 123 -4.81 -2.78 -11.05
CA LEU A 123 -3.62 -3.57 -10.75
C LEU A 123 -3.83 -4.59 -9.63
N LEU A 124 -4.70 -4.30 -8.68
CA LEU A 124 -5.06 -5.21 -7.58
C LEU A 124 -6.06 -6.30 -7.99
N SER A 125 -6.59 -6.24 -9.21
CA SER A 125 -7.58 -7.22 -9.66
C SER A 125 -7.03 -8.65 -9.63
N GLY A 126 -7.67 -9.51 -8.84
CA GLY A 126 -7.24 -10.91 -8.65
C GLY A 126 -6.16 -11.09 -7.58
N HIS A 127 -5.67 -10.03 -6.96
CA HIS A 127 -4.65 -10.06 -5.91
C HIS A 127 -5.24 -9.75 -4.53
N ASN A 128 -4.70 -10.41 -3.50
CA ASN A 128 -5.18 -10.26 -2.13
C ASN A 128 -4.02 -10.01 -1.15
N PRO A 129 -3.53 -8.77 -1.06
CA PRO A 129 -2.43 -8.42 -0.17
C PRO A 129 -2.80 -8.65 1.31
N THR A 130 -1.84 -9.16 2.08
CA THR A 130 -1.99 -9.41 3.53
C THR A 130 -1.93 -8.10 4.33
N LEU A 131 -1.07 -7.17 3.90
CA LEU A 131 -0.92 -5.85 4.48
C LEU A 131 -1.78 -4.82 3.73
N PRO A 132 -1.96 -3.62 4.26
CA PRO A 132 -2.74 -2.58 3.60
C PRO A 132 -2.18 -2.15 2.23
N VAL A 133 -3.03 -1.47 1.48
CA VAL A 133 -2.67 -0.76 0.26
C VAL A 133 -2.43 0.70 0.63
N PHE A 134 -1.29 1.26 0.24
CA PHE A 134 -0.88 2.59 0.62
C PHE A 134 -0.88 3.56 -0.56
N LEU A 135 -1.38 4.77 -0.31
CA LEU A 135 -1.13 5.92 -1.16
C LEU A 135 0.16 6.59 -0.69
N ASP A 136 1.14 6.66 -1.55
CA ASP A 136 2.43 7.27 -1.29
C ASP A 136 2.39 8.75 -1.69
N ILE A 137 2.33 9.64 -0.70
CA ILE A 137 2.20 11.08 -0.87
C ILE A 137 3.52 11.75 -0.45
N GLU A 138 4.41 11.91 -1.38
CA GLU A 138 5.70 12.58 -1.14
C GLU A 138 6.16 13.46 -2.31
N HIS A 139 5.39 13.46 -3.41
CA HIS A 139 5.78 14.19 -4.60
C HIS A 139 5.85 15.70 -4.35
N THR A 140 6.94 16.32 -4.81
CA THR A 140 7.16 17.76 -4.73
C THR A 140 7.53 18.30 -6.10
N ARG A 141 7.22 19.60 -6.32
CA ARG A 141 7.68 20.33 -7.50
C ARG A 141 8.69 21.38 -7.05
N ASP A 142 9.92 21.27 -7.55
CA ASP A 142 11.03 22.15 -7.16
C ASP A 142 11.26 22.19 -5.63
N GLY A 143 11.06 21.03 -4.96
CA GLY A 143 11.19 20.90 -3.52
C GLY A 143 10.03 21.48 -2.70
N ASN A 144 8.93 21.90 -3.35
CA ASN A 144 7.74 22.42 -2.71
C ASN A 144 6.58 21.41 -2.80
N PRO A 145 5.68 21.37 -1.79
CA PRO A 145 4.47 20.55 -1.87
C PRO A 145 3.61 21.00 -3.07
N ILE A 146 2.95 20.03 -3.71
CA ILE A 146 2.12 20.27 -4.91
C ILE A 146 0.67 20.62 -4.57
N ALA A 147 0.30 20.52 -3.29
CA ALA A 147 -1.06 20.80 -2.83
C ALA A 147 -1.04 21.47 -1.44
N SER A 148 -2.16 22.07 -1.05
CA SER A 148 -2.37 22.55 0.32
C SER A 148 -2.64 21.39 1.28
N ASN A 149 -2.45 21.61 2.60
CA ASN A 149 -2.74 20.60 3.63
C ASN A 149 -4.18 20.05 3.53
N SER A 150 -5.16 20.93 3.30
CA SER A 150 -6.56 20.53 3.10
C SER A 150 -6.73 19.74 1.81
N THR A 151 -6.09 20.14 0.72
CA THR A 151 -6.16 19.43 -0.56
C THR A 151 -5.54 18.04 -0.48
N TYR A 152 -4.43 17.88 0.25
CA TYR A 152 -3.88 16.54 0.53
C TYR A 152 -4.88 15.66 1.30
N GLY A 153 -5.63 16.24 2.24
CA GLY A 153 -6.70 15.54 2.92
C GLY A 153 -7.82 15.09 1.97
N ASP A 154 -8.21 15.94 1.01
CA ASP A 154 -9.22 15.61 0.00
C ASP A 154 -8.75 14.50 -0.96
N ILE A 155 -7.49 14.58 -1.39
CA ILE A 155 -6.82 13.56 -2.22
C ILE A 155 -6.81 12.21 -1.49
N ALA A 156 -6.26 12.19 -0.27
CA ALA A 156 -6.17 10.98 0.53
C ALA A 156 -7.55 10.36 0.80
N GLN A 157 -8.55 11.18 1.16
CA GLN A 157 -9.90 10.72 1.42
C GLN A 157 -10.55 10.12 0.16
N THR A 158 -10.40 10.77 -0.99
CA THR A 158 -10.95 10.28 -2.26
C THR A 158 -10.36 8.92 -2.61
N TRP A 159 -9.04 8.81 -2.62
CA TRP A 159 -8.37 7.56 -2.94
C TRP A 159 -8.68 6.46 -1.94
N CYS A 160 -8.54 6.74 -0.64
CA CYS A 160 -8.78 5.77 0.43
C CYS A 160 -10.22 5.27 0.44
N ASN A 161 -11.21 6.14 0.21
CA ASN A 161 -12.61 5.72 0.15
C ASN A 161 -12.83 4.75 -1.02
N MET A 162 -12.31 5.03 -2.21
CA MET A 162 -12.48 4.17 -3.36
C MET A 162 -11.83 2.80 -3.15
N VAL A 163 -10.59 2.77 -2.66
CA VAL A 163 -9.84 1.53 -2.45
C VAL A 163 -10.42 0.72 -1.27
N SER A 164 -10.84 1.39 -0.19
CA SER A 164 -11.46 0.70 0.94
C SER A 164 -12.86 0.16 0.62
N ASN A 165 -13.63 0.88 -0.22
CA ASN A 165 -14.92 0.38 -0.71
C ASN A 165 -14.78 -0.89 -1.57
N ALA A 166 -13.63 -1.06 -2.22
CA ALA A 166 -13.30 -2.30 -2.93
C ALA A 166 -12.84 -3.44 -1.99
N GLY A 167 -12.81 -3.22 -0.68
CA GLY A 167 -12.52 -4.25 0.33
C GLY A 167 -11.08 -4.29 0.82
N TYR A 168 -10.25 -3.35 0.43
CA TYR A 168 -8.86 -3.29 0.88
C TYR A 168 -8.69 -2.43 2.13
N ARG A 169 -7.79 -2.81 2.99
CA ARG A 169 -7.28 -1.93 4.05
C ARG A 169 -6.39 -0.87 3.41
N VAL A 170 -6.52 0.37 3.86
CA VAL A 170 -5.84 1.50 3.24
C VAL A 170 -4.97 2.26 4.22
N GLY A 171 -3.92 2.85 3.72
CA GLY A 171 -3.03 3.68 4.50
C GLY A 171 -2.36 4.77 3.66
N ILE A 172 -1.61 5.62 4.35
CA ILE A 172 -0.84 6.70 3.75
C ILE A 172 0.64 6.47 4.08
N TYR A 173 1.49 6.49 3.04
CA TYR A 173 2.92 6.60 3.19
C TYR A 173 3.36 8.03 2.94
N SER A 174 4.29 8.47 3.75
CA SER A 174 5.13 9.63 3.50
C SER A 174 6.34 9.63 4.45
N TYR A 175 7.26 10.57 4.25
CA TYR A 175 8.35 10.74 5.22
C TYR A 175 7.95 11.66 6.40
N TYR A 176 8.66 11.51 7.52
CA TYR A 176 8.37 12.19 8.78
C TYR A 176 8.11 13.69 8.63
N TYR A 177 9.01 14.41 7.93
CA TYR A 177 8.86 15.86 7.74
C TYR A 177 7.58 16.23 6.98
N PHE A 178 7.16 15.43 6.01
CA PHE A 178 5.94 15.67 5.24
C PHE A 178 4.70 15.48 6.11
N PHE A 179 4.67 14.45 6.94
CA PHE A 179 3.62 14.28 7.94
C PHE A 179 3.52 15.44 8.92
N GLN A 180 4.66 16.01 9.34
CA GLN A 180 4.67 17.10 10.30
C GLN A 180 4.25 18.44 9.71
N ASN A 181 4.43 18.68 8.42
CA ASN A 181 4.29 20.00 7.84
C ASN A 181 3.18 20.12 6.78
N TYR A 182 2.84 19.03 6.11
CA TYR A 182 1.93 19.07 4.96
C TYR A 182 0.74 18.12 5.06
N LEU A 183 0.88 16.98 5.71
CA LEU A 183 -0.22 16.04 5.96
C LEU A 183 -0.83 16.28 7.36
N THR A 184 -1.15 17.54 7.64
CA THR A 184 -1.63 18.01 8.95
C THR A 184 -3.15 18.17 9.03
N ASP A 185 -3.89 17.92 7.95
CA ASP A 185 -5.35 17.86 8.00
C ASP A 185 -5.80 16.77 8.98
N SER A 186 -6.87 17.06 9.74
CA SER A 186 -7.37 16.17 10.80
C SER A 186 -7.74 14.76 10.30
N ARG A 187 -8.01 14.57 9.02
CA ARG A 187 -8.28 13.27 8.42
C ARG A 187 -7.11 12.31 8.50
N PHE A 188 -5.88 12.79 8.46
CA PHE A 188 -4.68 11.95 8.64
C PHE A 188 -4.55 11.36 10.03
N SER A 189 -5.22 11.94 11.03
CA SER A 189 -5.20 11.45 12.43
C SER A 189 -6.48 10.70 12.82
N ASN A 190 -7.62 11.02 12.20
CA ASN A 190 -8.94 10.60 12.68
C ASN A 190 -9.67 9.60 11.78
N SER A 191 -9.18 9.36 10.55
CA SER A 191 -9.86 8.49 9.59
C SER A 191 -9.66 7.00 9.82
N GLY A 192 -8.71 6.62 10.67
CA GLY A 192 -8.33 5.23 10.87
C GLY A 192 -7.48 4.64 9.72
N TRP A 193 -6.91 5.47 8.85
CA TRP A 193 -5.96 5.03 7.83
C TRP A 193 -4.66 4.56 8.49
N TYR A 194 -4.09 3.47 7.97
CA TYR A 194 -2.77 3.02 8.40
C TYR A 194 -1.72 4.06 8.02
N LYS A 195 -0.72 4.21 8.89
CA LYS A 195 0.38 5.14 8.69
C LYS A 195 1.67 4.38 8.47
N TRP A 196 2.28 4.57 7.30
CA TRP A 196 3.61 4.12 6.97
C TRP A 196 4.53 5.34 6.87
N MET A 197 5.52 5.41 7.72
CA MET A 197 6.35 6.61 7.87
C MET A 197 7.82 6.30 7.63
N ALA A 198 8.45 7.02 6.70
CA ALA A 198 9.89 7.00 6.53
C ALA A 198 10.56 8.02 7.46
N ASP A 199 11.53 7.55 8.23
CA ASP A 199 12.36 8.41 9.08
C ASP A 199 13.74 7.75 9.28
N TYR A 200 14.74 8.27 8.60
CA TYR A 200 16.11 7.72 8.59
C TYR A 200 17.08 8.45 9.51
N ARG A 201 16.57 9.37 10.36
CA ARG A 201 17.43 10.18 11.24
C ARG A 201 18.13 9.31 12.27
N SER A 202 19.43 9.55 12.46
CA SER A 202 20.22 8.84 13.45
C SER A 202 19.68 9.05 14.89
N GLY A 203 19.63 7.98 15.66
CA GLY A 203 19.19 8.02 17.07
C GLY A 203 17.67 8.17 17.27
N VAL A 204 16.88 8.12 16.19
CA VAL A 204 15.41 8.09 16.27
C VAL A 204 14.94 6.64 16.33
N SER A 205 13.91 6.39 17.12
CA SER A 205 13.19 5.12 17.15
C SER A 205 11.70 5.40 17.18
N HIS A 206 10.96 4.67 16.39
CA HIS A 206 9.50 4.70 16.35
C HIS A 206 8.93 3.36 16.79
N ASP A 207 7.69 3.40 17.26
CA ASP A 207 6.91 2.24 17.67
C ASP A 207 5.46 2.34 17.17
N GLY A 208 4.64 1.36 17.51
CA GLY A 208 3.24 1.29 17.11
C GLY A 208 2.34 2.44 17.58
N SER A 209 2.82 3.31 18.49
CA SER A 209 2.10 4.53 18.88
C SER A 209 2.31 5.70 17.92
N SER A 210 3.43 5.66 17.18
CA SER A 210 3.82 6.70 16.20
C SER A 210 3.29 6.42 14.80
N CYS A 211 3.37 5.16 14.38
CA CYS A 211 2.97 4.68 13.06
C CYS A 211 2.70 3.16 13.10
N ASN A 212 2.03 2.66 12.09
CA ASN A 212 1.82 1.21 11.93
C ASN A 212 3.01 0.52 11.28
N MET A 213 3.73 1.25 10.42
CA MET A 213 4.94 0.79 9.77
C MET A 213 5.97 1.92 9.70
N TRP A 214 7.21 1.59 10.03
CA TRP A 214 8.34 2.50 10.00
C TRP A 214 9.36 2.04 8.97
N GLN A 215 9.59 2.86 7.94
CA GLN A 215 10.71 2.71 7.02
C GLN A 215 11.92 3.39 7.65
N TYR A 216 12.86 2.58 8.14
CA TYR A 216 13.94 3.06 9.01
C TYR A 216 15.30 3.17 8.32
N SER A 217 15.44 2.60 7.13
CA SER A 217 16.68 2.67 6.33
C SER A 217 16.36 2.59 4.85
N ASN A 218 17.14 3.29 4.03
CA ASN A 218 17.15 3.20 2.57
C ASN A 218 18.46 2.57 2.02
N LYS A 219 19.22 1.92 2.89
CA LYS A 219 20.54 1.33 2.56
C LYS A 219 20.62 -0.13 3.02
N GLY A 220 19.48 -0.81 3.07
CA GLY A 220 19.43 -2.21 3.44
C GLY A 220 19.89 -3.13 2.33
N THR A 221 20.39 -4.30 2.71
CA THR A 221 20.63 -5.43 1.82
C THR A 221 19.70 -6.58 2.20
N VAL A 222 19.18 -7.31 1.22
CA VAL A 222 18.36 -8.51 1.43
C VAL A 222 18.86 -9.59 0.48
N PRO A 223 19.06 -10.84 0.94
CA PRO A 223 19.40 -11.93 0.05
C PRO A 223 18.40 -12.07 -1.11
N GLY A 224 18.92 -12.16 -2.33
CA GLY A 224 18.10 -12.22 -3.53
C GLY A 224 17.83 -10.88 -4.22
N VAL A 225 18.25 -9.76 -3.62
CA VAL A 225 18.14 -8.42 -4.22
C VAL A 225 19.55 -7.86 -4.47
N ASN A 226 19.83 -7.48 -5.72
CA ASN A 226 21.15 -6.97 -6.13
C ASN A 226 21.28 -5.44 -6.04
N ALA A 227 20.40 -4.78 -5.28
CA ALA A 227 20.39 -3.34 -5.07
C ALA A 227 20.04 -3.04 -3.62
N ASN A 228 20.32 -1.83 -3.16
CA ASN A 228 19.81 -1.39 -1.87
C ASN A 228 18.29 -1.44 -1.85
N VAL A 229 17.75 -1.78 -0.70
CA VAL A 229 16.32 -1.78 -0.41
C VAL A 229 16.01 -0.87 0.78
N ASP A 230 14.79 -0.40 0.83
CA ASP A 230 14.26 0.28 1.98
C ASP A 230 13.75 -0.76 2.98
N LEU A 231 14.21 -0.65 4.24
CA LEU A 231 13.90 -1.59 5.31
C LEU A 231 12.78 -1.06 6.19
N ASN A 232 11.88 -1.95 6.59
CA ASN A 232 10.65 -1.60 7.29
C ASN A 232 10.41 -2.48 8.51
N TYR A 233 9.90 -1.86 9.60
CA TYR A 233 9.24 -2.55 10.70
C TYR A 233 7.73 -2.37 10.60
N TRP A 234 6.98 -3.46 10.67
CA TRP A 234 5.54 -3.44 10.92
C TRP A 234 5.29 -3.71 12.40
N PHE A 235 4.48 -2.89 13.04
CA PHE A 235 4.15 -2.99 14.46
C PHE A 235 2.77 -3.59 14.68
N GLY A 236 2.69 -4.69 15.45
CA GLY A 236 1.47 -5.40 15.75
C GLY A 236 1.09 -6.43 14.69
N GLU A 237 -0.01 -7.13 14.92
CA GLU A 237 -0.49 -8.18 14.01
C GLU A 237 -0.85 -7.62 12.62
N TYR A 238 -0.68 -8.42 11.59
CA TYR A 238 -1.13 -8.05 10.25
C TYR A 238 -2.65 -7.84 10.25
N PRO A 239 -3.13 -6.71 9.71
CA PRO A 239 -4.56 -6.42 9.72
C PRO A 239 -5.38 -7.40 8.87
N GLY A 240 -4.73 -8.15 7.98
CA GLY A 240 -5.35 -8.92 6.93
C GLY A 240 -6.17 -8.03 6.01
N ASN A 241 -6.13 -8.24 4.73
CA ASN A 241 -7.12 -7.64 3.85
C ASN A 241 -8.27 -8.64 3.71
N SER A 242 -9.48 -8.16 3.89
CA SER A 242 -10.67 -8.98 3.73
C SER A 242 -10.97 -9.27 2.24
N GLY A 243 -9.96 -9.17 1.40
CA GLY A 243 -10.04 -9.47 -0.01
C GLY A 243 -10.34 -10.94 -0.23
N GLY A 244 -11.58 -11.27 -0.32
CA GLY A 244 -12.07 -12.62 -0.55
C GLY A 244 -13.37 -12.96 0.17
N ASN A 245 -13.66 -12.33 1.29
CA ASN A 245 -14.92 -12.54 2.00
C ASN A 245 -15.39 -11.26 2.70
N ASN A 246 -15.34 -10.11 2.02
CA ASN A 246 -16.03 -8.93 2.51
C ASN A 246 -17.52 -9.10 2.24
N ASN A 247 -18.25 -9.61 3.20
CA ASN A 247 -19.72 -9.66 3.17
C ASN A 247 -20.36 -8.27 3.05
N ASN A 248 -19.57 -7.18 2.92
CA ASN A 248 -20.02 -5.81 2.82
C ASN A 248 -19.55 -5.07 1.57
N TYR A 249 -18.78 -5.71 0.66
CA TYR A 249 -18.38 -5.04 -0.58
C TYR A 249 -19.61 -4.81 -1.50
N THR A 250 -19.77 -3.59 -1.96
CA THR A 250 -20.77 -3.23 -2.99
C THR A 250 -20.06 -2.48 -4.11
N GLY A 251 -20.10 -3.03 -5.31
CA GLY A 251 -19.43 -2.45 -6.48
C GLY A 251 -19.09 -3.49 -7.56
N TRP A 252 -18.41 -3.04 -8.60
CA TRP A 252 -17.96 -3.87 -9.72
C TRP A 252 -16.68 -4.65 -9.39
N ARG A 253 -16.66 -5.94 -9.77
CA ARG A 253 -15.45 -6.78 -9.80
C ARG A 253 -15.30 -7.44 -11.14
N SER A 254 -14.09 -7.40 -11.70
CA SER A 254 -13.72 -8.16 -12.89
C SER A 254 -13.24 -9.56 -12.52
N GLU A 255 -13.88 -10.58 -13.07
CA GLU A 255 -13.52 -11.99 -12.89
C GLU A 255 -13.47 -12.67 -14.25
N ASN A 256 -12.34 -13.24 -14.62
CA ASN A 256 -12.15 -13.94 -15.89
C ASN A 256 -12.53 -13.10 -17.13
N GLY A 257 -12.23 -11.79 -17.10
CA GLY A 257 -12.50 -10.87 -18.20
C GLY A 257 -13.96 -10.45 -18.33
N ARG A 258 -14.75 -10.61 -17.27
CA ARG A 258 -16.14 -10.14 -17.16
C ARG A 258 -16.32 -9.33 -15.90
N ASP A 259 -17.16 -8.30 -15.93
CA ASP A 259 -17.49 -7.47 -14.79
C ASP A 259 -18.77 -7.96 -14.11
N TYR A 260 -18.70 -8.08 -12.78
CA TYR A 260 -19.81 -8.51 -11.95
C TYR A 260 -20.07 -7.48 -10.85
N TRP A 261 -21.36 -7.20 -10.61
CA TRP A 261 -21.76 -6.36 -9.49
C TRP A 261 -21.92 -7.18 -8.21
N TYR A 262 -21.38 -6.70 -7.12
CA TYR A 262 -21.52 -7.25 -5.78
C TYR A 262 -22.31 -6.30 -4.89
N GLU A 263 -23.20 -6.81 -4.05
CA GLU A 263 -23.85 -6.07 -2.96
C GLU A 263 -23.58 -6.79 -1.65
N ASN A 264 -23.00 -6.08 -0.70
CA ASN A 264 -22.60 -6.66 0.61
C ASN A 264 -21.81 -7.98 0.46
N GLY A 265 -20.89 -8.02 -0.48
CA GLY A 265 -20.07 -9.19 -0.79
C GLY A 265 -20.76 -10.31 -1.54
N VAL A 266 -22.02 -10.15 -1.90
CA VAL A 266 -22.79 -11.15 -2.67
C VAL A 266 -22.87 -10.74 -4.13
N LYS A 267 -22.38 -11.64 -5.00
CA LYS A 267 -22.46 -11.47 -6.46
C LYS A 267 -23.91 -11.41 -6.91
N GLN A 268 -24.28 -10.38 -7.63
CA GLN A 268 -25.64 -10.15 -8.10
C GLN A 268 -25.85 -10.75 -9.51
N GLY A 269 -27.12 -10.96 -9.88
CA GLY A 269 -27.47 -11.48 -11.21
C GLY A 269 -27.27 -12.99 -11.39
N THR A 270 -26.92 -13.75 -10.33
CA THR A 270 -26.60 -15.20 -10.43
C THR A 270 -27.76 -16.16 -10.15
N THR A 271 -28.95 -15.67 -9.82
CA THR A 271 -30.06 -16.49 -9.30
C THR A 271 -31.20 -16.71 -10.30
N GLY A 272 -30.94 -16.63 -11.61
CA GLY A 272 -31.96 -16.86 -12.64
C GLY A 272 -32.92 -15.67 -12.87
N ARG A 273 -32.64 -14.51 -12.26
CA ARG A 273 -33.34 -13.25 -12.52
C ARG A 273 -32.34 -12.15 -12.76
N GLY A 274 -32.50 -11.44 -13.86
CA GLY A 274 -31.76 -10.19 -14.09
C GLY A 274 -32.06 -9.17 -13.01
N LYS A 275 -31.13 -8.27 -12.74
CA LYS A 275 -31.28 -7.21 -11.75
C LYS A 275 -30.84 -5.88 -12.34
N GLU A 276 -31.62 -4.85 -12.11
CA GLU A 276 -31.23 -3.48 -12.40
C GLU A 276 -30.50 -2.88 -11.18
N ILE A 277 -29.35 -2.26 -11.42
CA ILE A 277 -28.58 -1.58 -10.37
C ILE A 277 -28.22 -0.18 -10.82
N TYR A 278 -28.13 0.73 -9.85
CA TYR A 278 -27.60 2.07 -10.06
C TYR A 278 -26.20 2.15 -9.46
N ASP A 279 -25.21 2.43 -10.29
CA ASP A 279 -23.84 2.68 -9.85
C ASP A 279 -23.59 4.19 -9.70
N SER A 280 -23.41 4.65 -8.47
CA SER A 280 -23.16 6.07 -8.18
C SER A 280 -21.77 6.52 -8.62
N GLY A 281 -20.82 5.62 -8.78
CA GLY A 281 -19.46 5.93 -9.26
C GLY A 281 -19.44 6.32 -10.72
N SER A 282 -20.20 5.63 -11.56
CA SER A 282 -20.37 5.95 -12.99
C SER A 282 -21.58 6.81 -13.28
N ASN A 283 -22.45 7.09 -12.28
CA ASN A 283 -23.72 7.78 -12.41
C ASN A 283 -24.66 7.16 -13.48
N ALA A 284 -24.71 5.83 -13.52
CA ALA A 284 -25.43 5.09 -14.55
C ALA A 284 -26.22 3.91 -13.98
N TRP A 285 -27.27 3.52 -14.71
CA TRP A 285 -28.03 2.29 -14.48
C TRP A 285 -27.47 1.17 -15.34
N TYR A 286 -27.37 -0.04 -14.75
CA TYR A 286 -26.92 -1.25 -15.40
C TYR A 286 -27.93 -2.37 -15.22
N TRP A 287 -28.06 -3.19 -16.25
CA TRP A 287 -28.82 -4.44 -16.18
C TRP A 287 -27.86 -5.62 -16.03
N LEU A 288 -27.98 -6.32 -14.91
CA LEU A 288 -27.21 -7.52 -14.66
C LEU A 288 -27.92 -8.72 -15.27
N ASP A 289 -27.24 -9.45 -16.16
CA ASP A 289 -27.78 -10.67 -16.77
C ASP A 289 -27.97 -11.78 -15.73
N ALA A 290 -29.08 -12.48 -15.80
CA ALA A 290 -29.40 -13.55 -14.83
C ALA A 290 -28.42 -14.73 -14.83
N ASN A 291 -27.65 -14.91 -15.90
CA ASN A 291 -26.77 -16.04 -16.09
C ASN A 291 -25.29 -15.64 -16.23
N GLN A 292 -25.01 -14.37 -16.41
CA GLN A 292 -23.66 -13.87 -16.70
C GLN A 292 -23.17 -12.78 -15.74
N GLY A 293 -24.04 -12.23 -14.90
CA GLY A 293 -23.72 -11.17 -13.93
C GLY A 293 -23.93 -9.77 -14.45
#